data_141599509a030295409839cd4d7a74fe
#
_entry.id   141599509a030295409839cd4d7a74fe
#
_cell.length_a   1.000
_cell.length_b   1.000
_cell.length_c   1.000
_cell.angle_alpha   90.00
_cell.angle_beta   90.00
_cell.angle_gamma   90.00
#
_symmetry.space_group_name_H-M   'P 1'
#
loop_
_entity.id
_entity.type
_entity.pdbx_description
1 polymer ?
#
loop_
_entity_poly.entity_id
_entity_poly.type
_entity_poly.pdbx_seq_one_letter_code
_entity_poly.pdbx_strand_id
1 'polypeptide(L)'
;MFNNILKILVLLIIFSINPSYSKIENNTDFKVKNLSSYFSALVSFENQQNQESLKFFFSSRPLIHFHEPYLRRYLNSLVQDGKIKKAANELKAISNEKSKDFFEAYLLLYLDSIKKQDYKKGEEYLKKLEAFKEVGAFERVIVISLRDFFYVHKNQKIK
;
A
#
# COMPACT_ATOMS: atom_id res chain seq x y z
N MET A 1 -0.73 36.77 53.44
CA MET A 1 -0.31 36.71 52.05
C MET A 1 0.57 35.48 51.77
N PHE A 2 1.53 35.16 52.60
CA PHE A 2 2.45 33.99 52.45
C PHE A 2 1.71 32.64 52.39
N ASN A 3 0.63 32.44 53.13
CA ASN A 3 -0.12 31.19 53.21
C ASN A 3 -0.87 30.84 51.90
N ASN A 4 -1.24 31.84 51.11
CA ASN A 4 -1.94 31.63 49.83
C ASN A 4 -0.95 31.29 48.71
N ILE A 5 0.26 31.83 48.75
CA ILE A 5 1.33 31.50 47.79
C ILE A 5 1.76 30.05 47.99
N LEU A 6 1.90 29.60 49.25
CA LEU A 6 2.25 28.22 49.57
C LEU A 6 1.20 27.22 49.06
N LYS A 7 -0.10 27.54 49.18
CA LYS A 7 -1.19 26.71 48.66
C LYS A 7 -1.18 26.60 47.14
N ILE A 8 -0.89 27.69 46.43
CA ILE A 8 -0.78 27.69 44.97
C ILE A 8 0.41 26.85 44.53
N LEU A 9 1.55 26.93 45.22
CA LEU A 9 2.74 26.17 44.93
C LEU A 9 2.51 24.65 45.10
N VAL A 10 1.82 24.24 46.16
CA VAL A 10 1.42 22.85 46.43
C VAL A 10 0.47 22.35 45.35
N LEU A 11 -0.48 23.17 44.93
CA LEU A 11 -1.42 22.81 43.86
C LEU A 11 -0.71 22.58 42.50
N LEU A 12 0.26 23.42 42.12
CA LEU A 12 1.09 23.28 40.95
C LEU A 12 1.92 21.99 40.98
N ILE A 13 2.46 21.62 42.14
CA ILE A 13 3.22 20.37 42.29
C ILE A 13 2.32 19.14 42.08
N ILE A 14 1.08 19.16 42.63
CA ILE A 14 0.12 18.06 42.46
C ILE A 14 -0.27 17.88 40.99
N PHE A 15 -0.45 18.96 40.23
CA PHE A 15 -0.72 18.88 38.78
C PHE A 15 0.48 18.40 37.94
N SER A 16 1.71 18.61 38.42
CA SER A 16 2.93 18.16 37.76
C SER A 16 3.23 16.67 37.96
N ILE A 17 2.62 16.03 38.98
CA ILE A 17 2.89 14.62 39.35
C ILE A 17 1.95 13.63 38.64
N ASN A 18 0.94 14.08 37.90
CA ASN A 18 0.12 13.18 37.14
C ASN A 18 0.89 12.78 35.86
N PRO A 19 1.66 11.68 35.84
CA PRO A 19 2.16 11.17 34.59
C PRO A 19 0.94 10.74 33.77
N SER A 20 0.73 11.38 32.65
CA SER A 20 -0.21 10.91 31.65
C SER A 20 0.29 9.56 31.16
N TYR A 21 -0.05 8.50 31.86
CA TYR A 21 0.10 7.16 31.36
C TYR A 21 -0.90 7.00 30.23
N SER A 22 -0.49 7.35 29.02
CA SER A 22 -1.08 6.77 27.84
C SER A 22 -0.93 5.25 28.01
N LYS A 23 -2.02 4.59 28.35
CA LYS A 23 -2.11 3.14 28.34
C LYS A 23 -1.86 2.74 26.89
N ILE A 24 -0.60 2.40 26.59
CA ILE A 24 -0.28 1.74 25.34
C ILE A 24 -1.02 0.40 25.45
N GLU A 25 -2.22 0.36 24.93
CA GLU A 25 -2.86 -0.90 24.62
C GLU A 25 -1.83 -1.64 23.78
N ASN A 26 -1.30 -2.72 24.32
CA ASN A 26 -0.44 -3.68 23.61
C ASN A 26 -1.30 -4.36 22.54
N ASN A 27 -1.75 -3.60 21.57
CA ASN A 27 -2.18 -4.12 20.30
C ASN A 27 -0.89 -4.62 19.64
N THR A 28 -0.62 -5.91 19.81
CA THR A 28 0.61 -6.60 19.38
C THR A 28 0.87 -6.43 17.90
N ASP A 29 -0.12 -5.94 17.16
CA ASP A 29 -0.13 -5.80 15.71
C ASP A 29 0.40 -4.43 15.24
N PHE A 30 0.28 -3.37 16.07
CA PHE A 30 0.74 -2.03 15.72
C PHE A 30 2.00 -1.65 16.49
N LYS A 31 3.16 -2.15 16.05
CA LYS A 31 4.44 -1.76 16.65
C LYS A 31 4.91 -0.41 16.09
N VAL A 32 5.26 0.53 16.96
CA VAL A 32 5.86 1.83 16.60
C VAL A 32 7.04 1.65 15.63
N LYS A 33 7.84 0.59 15.80
CA LYS A 33 8.94 0.22 14.90
C LYS A 33 8.47 -0.01 13.46
N ASN A 34 7.31 -0.65 13.25
CA ASN A 34 6.78 -0.89 11.91
C ASN A 34 6.39 0.43 11.24
N LEU A 35 5.81 1.36 11.99
CA LEU A 35 5.46 2.68 11.48
C LEU A 35 6.69 3.51 11.14
N SER A 36 7.69 3.52 12.01
CA SER A 36 8.98 4.19 11.75
C SER A 36 9.64 3.66 10.48
N SER A 37 9.72 2.33 10.32
CA SER A 37 10.24 1.71 9.09
C SER A 37 9.41 2.10 7.86
N TYR A 38 8.08 2.15 7.98
CA TYR A 38 7.23 2.57 6.88
C TYR A 38 7.49 4.02 6.44
N PHE A 39 7.63 4.95 7.38
CA PHE A 39 7.99 6.33 7.05
C PHE A 39 9.38 6.43 6.41
N SER A 40 10.35 5.67 6.90
CA SER A 40 11.67 5.58 6.26
C SER A 40 11.57 5.05 4.83
N ALA A 41 10.69 4.07 4.59
CA ALA A 41 10.43 3.55 3.26
C ALA A 41 9.89 4.64 2.32
N LEU A 42 8.93 5.46 2.79
CA LEU A 42 8.37 6.55 2.00
C LEU A 42 9.42 7.61 1.67
N VAL A 43 10.22 8.03 2.65
CA VAL A 43 11.29 9.01 2.43
C VAL A 43 12.31 8.50 1.42
N SER A 44 12.74 7.24 1.55
CA SER A 44 13.67 6.62 0.59
C SER A 44 13.05 6.50 -0.81
N PHE A 45 11.74 6.22 -0.90
CA PHE A 45 11.01 6.13 -2.16
C PHE A 45 10.97 7.48 -2.88
N GLU A 46 10.61 8.56 -2.18
CA GLU A 46 10.57 9.92 -2.74
C GLU A 46 11.97 10.39 -3.18
N ASN A 47 13.02 9.94 -2.50
CA ASN A 47 14.41 10.22 -2.86
C ASN A 47 14.95 9.28 -3.97
N GLN A 48 14.09 8.46 -4.60
CA GLN A 48 14.48 7.50 -5.65
C GLN A 48 15.49 6.42 -5.20
N GLN A 49 15.62 6.21 -3.90
CA GLN A 49 16.45 5.16 -3.30
C GLN A 49 15.68 3.84 -3.22
N ASN A 50 15.32 3.28 -4.37
CA ASN A 50 14.37 2.16 -4.47
C ASN A 50 14.78 0.93 -3.65
N GLN A 51 16.06 0.57 -3.62
CA GLN A 51 16.53 -0.58 -2.86
C GLN A 51 16.42 -0.38 -1.35
N GLU A 52 16.77 0.82 -0.86
CA GLU A 52 16.61 1.18 0.56
C GLU A 52 15.12 1.22 0.94
N SER A 53 14.30 1.84 0.10
CA SER A 53 12.85 1.86 0.27
C SER A 53 12.29 0.44 0.45
N LEU A 54 12.70 -0.51 -0.41
CA LEU A 54 12.26 -1.89 -0.32
C LEU A 54 12.70 -2.60 0.97
N LYS A 55 13.90 -2.32 1.48
CA LYS A 55 14.35 -2.86 2.78
C LYS A 55 13.44 -2.39 3.92
N PHE A 56 13.11 -1.10 3.93
CA PHE A 56 12.21 -0.52 4.92
C PHE A 56 10.77 -1.00 4.78
N PHE A 57 10.25 -1.13 3.57
CA PHE A 57 8.94 -1.77 3.35
C PHE A 57 8.94 -3.21 3.86
N PHE A 58 9.98 -3.98 3.61
CA PHE A 58 10.08 -5.34 4.13
C PHE A 58 10.06 -5.39 5.66
N SER A 59 10.76 -4.46 6.31
CA SER A 59 10.79 -4.34 7.78
C SER A 59 9.44 -3.92 8.37
N SER A 60 8.60 -3.21 7.60
CA SER A 60 7.27 -2.76 7.99
C SER A 60 6.13 -3.65 7.45
N ARG A 61 6.45 -4.83 6.90
CA ARG A 61 5.48 -5.74 6.25
C ARG A 61 4.23 -6.07 7.09
N PRO A 62 4.26 -6.18 8.43
CA PRO A 62 3.04 -6.38 9.20
C PRO A 62 1.95 -5.34 8.97
N LEU A 63 2.29 -4.12 8.52
CA LEU A 63 1.33 -3.06 8.21
C LEU A 63 0.43 -3.36 7.01
N ILE A 64 0.75 -4.36 6.19
CA ILE A 64 -0.04 -4.73 5.00
C ILE A 64 -1.50 -5.09 5.35
N HIS A 65 -1.74 -5.54 6.58
CA HIS A 65 -3.06 -5.94 7.04
C HIS A 65 -3.84 -4.81 7.73
N PHE A 66 -3.16 -3.73 8.12
CA PHE A 66 -3.73 -2.68 8.98
C PHE A 66 -3.66 -1.29 8.36
N HIS A 67 -2.84 -1.10 7.34
CA HIS A 67 -2.61 0.19 6.71
C HIS A 67 -2.84 0.09 5.21
N GLU A 68 -4.03 0.50 4.78
CA GLU A 68 -4.47 0.38 3.38
C GLU A 68 -3.46 0.94 2.35
N PRO A 69 -2.85 2.13 2.54
CA PRO A 69 -1.89 2.67 1.60
C PRO A 69 -0.58 1.87 1.49
N TYR A 70 -0.27 1.00 2.47
CA TYR A 70 0.99 0.26 2.49
C TYR A 70 1.20 -0.57 1.23
N LEU A 71 0.19 -1.38 0.87
CA LEU A 71 0.31 -2.31 -0.27
C LEU A 71 0.59 -1.56 -1.57
N ARG A 72 -0.16 -0.51 -1.86
CA ARG A 72 0.02 0.30 -3.07
C ARG A 72 1.44 0.89 -3.13
N ARG A 73 1.93 1.48 -2.05
CA ARG A 73 3.27 2.06 -1.97
C ARG A 73 4.38 1.02 -2.13
N TYR A 74 4.24 -0.12 -1.46
CA TYR A 74 5.18 -1.23 -1.59
C TYR A 74 5.24 -1.78 -3.02
N LEU A 75 4.10 -1.97 -3.67
CA LEU A 75 4.04 -2.42 -5.06
C LEU A 75 4.69 -1.41 -6.02
N ASN A 76 4.42 -0.12 -5.84
CA ASN A 76 5.05 0.93 -6.64
C ASN A 76 6.58 0.89 -6.49
N SER A 77 7.09 0.71 -5.28
CA SER A 77 8.53 0.56 -5.04
C SER A 77 9.12 -0.68 -5.74
N LEU A 78 8.39 -1.80 -5.73
CA LEU A 78 8.81 -3.02 -6.46
C LEU A 78 8.84 -2.79 -7.98
N VAL A 79 7.84 -2.10 -8.52
CA VAL A 79 7.77 -1.79 -9.95
C VAL A 79 8.89 -0.85 -10.38
N GLN A 80 9.15 0.20 -9.61
CA GLN A 80 10.24 1.15 -9.88
C GLN A 80 11.62 0.49 -9.80
N ASP A 81 11.79 -0.53 -8.96
CA ASP A 81 13.03 -1.32 -8.88
C ASP A 81 13.08 -2.46 -9.94
N GLY A 82 12.15 -2.48 -10.90
CA GLY A 82 12.09 -3.50 -11.95
C GLY A 82 11.59 -4.88 -11.50
N LYS A 83 11.16 -5.04 -10.25
CA LYS A 83 10.73 -6.30 -9.66
C LYS A 83 9.26 -6.63 -9.93
N ILE A 84 8.82 -6.47 -11.18
CA ILE A 84 7.40 -6.59 -11.60
C ILE A 84 6.82 -7.98 -11.28
N LYS A 85 7.58 -9.06 -11.55
CA LYS A 85 7.16 -10.44 -11.23
C LYS A 85 6.92 -10.62 -9.73
N LYS A 86 7.76 -10.02 -8.89
CA LYS A 86 7.60 -10.06 -7.43
C LYS A 86 6.35 -9.29 -7.02
N ALA A 87 6.10 -8.10 -7.56
CA ALA A 87 4.90 -7.32 -7.31
C ALA A 87 3.62 -8.11 -7.63
N ALA A 88 3.55 -8.77 -8.79
CA ALA A 88 2.41 -9.61 -9.16
C ALA A 88 2.24 -10.82 -8.23
N ASN A 89 3.32 -11.43 -7.76
CA ASN A 89 3.26 -12.55 -6.81
C ASN A 89 2.78 -12.10 -5.42
N GLU A 90 3.21 -10.94 -4.94
CA GLU A 90 2.72 -10.34 -3.68
C GLU A 90 1.21 -10.12 -3.74
N LEU A 91 0.70 -9.55 -4.84
CA LEU A 91 -0.75 -9.38 -5.03
C LEU A 91 -1.52 -10.70 -4.99
N LYS A 92 -0.99 -11.75 -5.61
CA LYS A 92 -1.63 -13.08 -5.62
C LYS A 92 -1.65 -13.74 -4.24
N ALA A 93 -0.65 -13.47 -3.41
CA ALA A 93 -0.56 -14.00 -2.06
C ALA A 93 -1.55 -13.35 -1.08
N ILE A 94 -2.11 -12.17 -1.42
CA ILE A 94 -3.08 -11.48 -0.57
C ILE A 94 -4.47 -12.08 -0.82
N SER A 95 -5.06 -12.67 0.22
CA SER A 95 -6.40 -13.24 0.16
C SER A 95 -7.53 -12.21 0.28
N ASN A 96 -7.29 -11.07 0.93
CA ASN A 96 -8.29 -10.02 1.07
C ASN A 96 -8.45 -9.23 -0.24
N GLU A 97 -9.54 -9.47 -0.95
CA GLU A 97 -9.83 -8.80 -2.22
C GLU A 97 -9.96 -7.26 -2.09
N LYS A 98 -10.54 -6.76 -0.99
CA LYS A 98 -10.66 -5.31 -0.76
C LYS A 98 -9.30 -4.61 -0.70
N SER A 99 -8.29 -5.26 -0.15
CA SER A 99 -6.93 -4.68 -0.08
C SER A 99 -6.27 -4.55 -1.45
N LYS A 100 -6.78 -5.24 -2.47
CA LYS A 100 -6.28 -5.23 -3.85
C LYS A 100 -7.16 -4.39 -4.78
N ASP A 101 -8.24 -3.79 -4.29
CA ASP A 101 -9.21 -3.08 -5.11
C ASP A 101 -8.73 -1.67 -5.48
N PHE A 102 -7.69 -1.63 -6.32
CA PHE A 102 -7.15 -0.42 -6.90
C PHE A 102 -6.56 -0.67 -8.30
N PHE A 103 -6.53 0.36 -9.11
CA PHE A 103 -6.21 0.30 -10.53
C PHE A 103 -4.88 -0.40 -10.83
N GLU A 104 -3.80 -0.01 -10.16
CA GLU A 104 -2.45 -0.52 -10.41
C GLU A 104 -2.32 -2.02 -10.06
N ALA A 105 -3.10 -2.49 -9.06
CA ALA A 105 -3.11 -3.91 -8.72
C ALA A 105 -3.71 -4.75 -9.85
N TYR A 106 -4.86 -4.35 -10.37
CA TYR A 106 -5.48 -5.07 -11.49
C TYR A 106 -4.69 -4.93 -12.77
N LEU A 107 -4.04 -3.79 -13.01
CA LEU A 107 -3.15 -3.60 -14.14
C LEU A 107 -1.96 -4.59 -14.09
N LEU A 108 -1.30 -4.72 -12.95
CA LEU A 108 -0.20 -5.67 -12.76
C LEU A 108 -0.65 -7.13 -12.96
N LEU A 109 -1.81 -7.49 -12.40
CA LEU A 109 -2.35 -8.85 -12.52
C LEU A 109 -2.78 -9.16 -13.96
N TYR A 110 -3.36 -8.18 -14.66
CA TYR A 110 -3.69 -8.28 -16.08
C TYR A 110 -2.43 -8.53 -16.91
N LEU A 111 -1.42 -7.68 -16.78
CA LEU A 111 -0.17 -7.79 -17.54
C LEU A 111 0.57 -9.11 -17.26
N ASP A 112 0.59 -9.58 -16.00
CA ASP A 112 1.18 -10.88 -15.67
C ASP A 112 0.40 -12.05 -16.30
N SER A 113 -0.92 -11.94 -16.39
CA SER A 113 -1.78 -12.95 -17.02
C SER A 113 -1.57 -13.01 -18.53
N ILE A 114 -1.52 -11.85 -19.20
CA ILE A 114 -1.25 -11.79 -20.64
C ILE A 114 0.15 -12.32 -20.97
N LYS A 115 1.16 -11.94 -20.19
CA LYS A 115 2.53 -12.44 -20.34
C LYS A 115 2.61 -13.96 -20.22
N LYS A 116 1.76 -14.57 -19.37
CA LYS A 116 1.65 -16.04 -19.19
C LYS A 116 0.70 -16.71 -20.16
N GLN A 117 0.07 -15.93 -21.02
CA GLN A 117 -0.93 -16.41 -21.98
C GLN A 117 -2.18 -16.99 -21.29
N ASP A 118 -2.43 -16.63 -20.05
CA ASP A 118 -3.65 -16.96 -19.30
C ASP A 118 -4.75 -15.93 -19.64
N TYR A 119 -5.30 -16.06 -20.86
CA TYR A 119 -6.30 -15.12 -21.37
C TYR A 119 -7.59 -15.13 -20.56
N LYS A 120 -7.93 -16.25 -19.91
CA LYS A 120 -9.11 -16.32 -19.05
C LYS A 120 -8.96 -15.37 -17.86
N LYS A 121 -7.86 -15.45 -17.13
CA LYS A 121 -7.58 -14.51 -16.04
C LYS A 121 -7.35 -13.09 -16.53
N GLY A 122 -6.71 -12.93 -17.69
CA GLY A 122 -6.57 -11.62 -18.33
C GLY A 122 -7.91 -10.95 -18.54
N GLU A 123 -8.91 -11.66 -19.05
CA GLU A 123 -10.27 -11.14 -19.23
C GLU A 123 -10.97 -10.79 -17.91
N GLU A 124 -10.78 -11.62 -16.87
CA GLU A 124 -11.32 -11.35 -15.53
C GLU A 124 -10.74 -10.05 -14.94
N TYR A 125 -9.42 -9.84 -15.05
CA TYR A 125 -8.80 -8.60 -14.58
C TYR A 125 -9.14 -7.38 -15.44
N LEU A 126 -9.30 -7.56 -16.75
CA LEU A 126 -9.73 -6.50 -17.63
C LEU A 126 -11.13 -6.00 -17.26
N LYS A 127 -12.07 -6.90 -16.91
CA LYS A 127 -13.40 -6.52 -16.40
C LYS A 127 -13.31 -5.71 -15.11
N LYS A 128 -12.37 -6.02 -14.23
CA LYS A 128 -12.15 -5.24 -13.01
C LYS A 128 -11.56 -3.86 -13.32
N LEU A 129 -10.66 -3.77 -14.28
CA LEU A 129 -10.10 -2.50 -14.74
C LEU A 129 -11.16 -1.58 -15.37
N GLU A 130 -12.18 -2.12 -16.05
CA GLU A 130 -13.28 -1.33 -16.64
C GLU A 130 -14.02 -0.47 -15.59
N ALA A 131 -14.07 -0.90 -14.32
CA ALA A 131 -14.67 -0.11 -13.25
C ALA A 131 -13.91 1.21 -12.95
N PHE A 132 -12.63 1.29 -13.31
CA PHE A 132 -11.80 2.49 -13.12
C PHE A 132 -11.82 3.46 -14.28
N LYS A 133 -12.50 3.14 -15.37
CA LYS A 133 -12.54 3.94 -16.59
C LYS A 133 -13.09 5.35 -16.38
N GLU A 134 -13.98 5.53 -15.40
CA GLU A 134 -14.59 6.82 -15.07
C GLU A 134 -13.86 7.57 -13.93
N VAL A 135 -12.79 7.00 -13.37
CA VAL A 135 -12.03 7.61 -12.28
C VAL A 135 -11.17 8.77 -12.79
N GLY A 136 -10.54 8.59 -13.96
CA GLY A 136 -9.70 9.62 -14.56
C GLY A 136 -9.43 9.42 -16.04
N ALA A 137 -8.89 10.46 -16.69
CA ALA A 137 -8.55 10.41 -18.11
C ALA A 137 -7.43 9.41 -18.40
N PHE A 138 -6.48 9.28 -17.48
CA PHE A 138 -5.33 8.37 -17.60
C PHE A 138 -5.80 6.91 -17.55
N GLU A 139 -6.59 6.55 -16.55
CA GLU A 139 -7.16 5.21 -16.39
C GLU A 139 -8.02 4.84 -17.60
N ARG A 140 -8.83 5.75 -18.09
CA ARG A 140 -9.67 5.56 -19.27
C ARG A 140 -8.85 5.18 -20.50
N VAL A 141 -7.80 5.94 -20.80
CA VAL A 141 -6.94 5.69 -21.97
C VAL A 141 -6.27 4.32 -21.85
N ILE A 142 -5.74 3.98 -20.68
CA ILE A 142 -5.09 2.68 -20.45
C ILE A 142 -6.10 1.55 -20.63
N VAL A 143 -7.27 1.62 -20.00
CA VAL A 143 -8.28 0.55 -20.06
C VAL A 143 -8.72 0.31 -21.51
N ILE A 144 -9.00 1.36 -22.28
CA ILE A 144 -9.37 1.24 -23.70
C ILE A 144 -8.24 0.55 -24.48
N SER A 145 -7.01 1.00 -24.33
CA SER A 145 -5.84 0.43 -25.03
C SER A 145 -5.62 -1.04 -24.68
N LEU A 146 -5.74 -1.41 -23.41
CA LEU A 146 -5.58 -2.79 -22.95
C LEU A 146 -6.69 -3.70 -23.48
N ARG A 147 -7.92 -3.20 -23.56
CA ARG A 147 -9.05 -3.92 -24.12
C ARG A 147 -8.82 -4.21 -25.61
N ASP A 148 -8.45 -3.21 -26.38
CA ASP A 148 -8.23 -3.34 -27.81
C ASP A 148 -7.06 -4.30 -28.09
N PHE A 149 -5.97 -4.17 -27.34
CA PHE A 149 -4.83 -5.10 -27.38
C PHE A 149 -5.25 -6.55 -27.05
N PHE A 150 -6.07 -6.73 -26.02
CA PHE A 150 -6.55 -8.05 -25.59
C PHE A 150 -7.32 -8.77 -26.73
N TYR A 151 -8.27 -8.08 -27.35
CA TYR A 151 -9.08 -8.67 -28.42
C TYR A 151 -8.28 -8.98 -29.67
N VAL A 152 -7.32 -8.15 -30.04
CA VAL A 152 -6.41 -8.44 -31.17
C VAL A 152 -5.59 -9.70 -30.88
N HIS A 153 -5.00 -9.83 -29.71
CA HIS A 153 -4.17 -10.99 -29.36
C HIS A 153 -4.96 -12.27 -29.16
N LYS A 154 -6.13 -12.20 -28.55
CA LYS A 154 -7.02 -13.35 -28.38
C LYS A 154 -7.45 -13.91 -29.74
N ASN A 155 -7.82 -13.05 -30.70
CA ASN A 155 -8.27 -13.47 -32.01
C ASN A 155 -7.15 -14.00 -32.92
N GLN A 156 -5.91 -13.54 -32.77
CA GLN A 156 -4.77 -14.06 -33.56
C GLN A 156 -4.37 -15.50 -33.20
N LYS A 157 -4.69 -15.96 -31.99
CA LYS A 157 -4.37 -17.34 -31.54
C LYS A 157 -5.47 -18.35 -31.83
N ILE A 158 -6.65 -17.91 -32.24
CA ILE A 158 -7.76 -18.81 -32.63
C ILE A 158 -7.69 -19.22 -34.12
N LYS A 159 -6.77 -18.64 -34.85
CA LYS A 159 -6.41 -19.07 -36.24
C LYS A 159 -5.19 -19.97 -36.19
#